data_754dae81688d01ec15a4fd8165f4dfaa
#
_entry.id   754dae81688d01ec15a4fd8165f4dfaa
#
_cell.length_a   1.000
_cell.length_b   1.000
_cell.length_c   1.000
_cell.angle_alpha   90.00
_cell.angle_beta   90.00
_cell.angle_gamma   90.00
#
_symmetry.space_group_name_H-M   'P 1'
#
loop_
_entity.id
_entity.type
_entity.pdbx_description
1 polymer ?
#
loop_
_entity_poly.entity_id
_entity_poly.type
_entity_poly.pdbx_seq_one_letter_code
_entity_poly.pdbx_strand_id
1 'polypeptide(L)'
;MLVGRKELVTAAYENHLNSNGTRAGVGRSAKTSKEDIVGLVTALQIFTDTDHEVVWAGWRSAAEHIVDRLDGIDGLRVVLEDGDPNRQGPQAVIYFERGWDGPTSDEVCATLRDGDPAIHVGAGGYADEINIVMVNVQPGEERIIADRLQEILSN
;
A
#
# COMPACT_ATOMS: atom_id res chain seq x y z
N MET A 1 -6.58 -0.80 -19.07
CA MET A 1 -6.12 0.10 -20.15
C MET A 1 -4.96 -0.57 -20.88
N LEU A 2 -4.89 -0.45 -22.20
CA LEU A 2 -3.78 -0.98 -23.01
C LEU A 2 -3.03 0.18 -23.65
N VAL A 3 -1.74 0.26 -23.39
CA VAL A 3 -0.86 1.27 -23.97
C VAL A 3 0.38 0.61 -24.60
N GLY A 4 0.95 1.21 -25.60
CA GLY A 4 2.13 0.66 -26.27
C GLY A 4 2.19 1.01 -27.76
N ARG A 5 2.87 0.17 -28.53
CA ARG A 5 3.01 0.39 -29.97
C ARG A 5 1.64 0.43 -30.65
N LYS A 6 1.45 1.41 -31.53
CA LYS A 6 0.16 1.70 -32.20
C LYS A 6 -0.43 0.44 -32.88
N GLU A 7 0.42 -0.35 -33.56
CA GLU A 7 -0.02 -1.54 -34.29
C GLU A 7 -0.64 -2.57 -33.35
N LEU A 8 -0.06 -2.76 -32.15
CA LEU A 8 -0.54 -3.71 -31.17
C LEU A 8 -1.81 -3.23 -30.49
N VAL A 9 -1.88 -1.94 -30.17
CA VAL A 9 -3.10 -1.33 -29.58
C VAL A 9 -4.26 -1.39 -30.57
N THR A 10 -4.00 -1.10 -31.87
CA THR A 10 -5.01 -1.19 -32.93
C THR A 10 -5.48 -2.62 -33.12
N ALA A 11 -4.57 -3.59 -33.20
CA ALA A 11 -4.93 -5.01 -33.35
C ALA A 11 -5.76 -5.51 -32.15
N ALA A 12 -5.41 -5.10 -30.93
CA ALA A 12 -6.19 -5.43 -29.73
C ALA A 12 -7.60 -4.81 -29.78
N TYR A 13 -7.73 -3.56 -30.20
CA TYR A 13 -9.01 -2.88 -30.36
C TYR A 13 -9.90 -3.58 -31.42
N GLU A 14 -9.33 -3.92 -32.58
CA GLU A 14 -10.06 -4.62 -33.66
C GLU A 14 -10.52 -6.01 -33.22
N ASN A 15 -9.72 -6.69 -32.40
CA ASN A 15 -10.07 -8.01 -31.88
C ASN A 15 -11.07 -7.97 -30.73
N HIS A 16 -11.22 -6.83 -30.07
CA HIS A 16 -12.08 -6.70 -28.88
C HIS A 16 -13.52 -6.26 -29.24
N LEU A 17 -13.68 -5.14 -29.90
CA LEU A 17 -14.98 -4.46 -30.06
C LEU A 17 -15.27 -3.94 -31.45
N ASN A 18 -14.61 -4.42 -32.47
CA ASN A 18 -14.84 -3.89 -33.81
C ASN A 18 -16.29 -4.15 -34.26
N SER A 19 -17.18 -3.17 -33.98
CA SER A 19 -18.58 -3.20 -34.41
C SER A 19 -18.74 -2.99 -35.91
N ASN A 20 -17.71 -2.51 -36.58
CA ASN A 20 -17.68 -2.29 -38.03
C ASN A 20 -17.08 -3.47 -38.81
N GLY A 21 -16.56 -4.46 -38.12
CA GLY A 21 -16.00 -5.67 -38.72
C GLY A 21 -17.04 -6.73 -39.05
N THR A 22 -16.72 -7.56 -40.01
CA THR A 22 -17.57 -8.66 -40.48
C THR A 22 -17.71 -9.83 -39.47
N ARG A 23 -16.89 -9.83 -38.42
CA ARG A 23 -16.86 -10.84 -37.36
C ARG A 23 -16.78 -10.21 -35.98
N ALA A 24 -17.53 -10.76 -35.01
CA ALA A 24 -17.38 -10.38 -33.62
C ALA A 24 -15.99 -10.80 -33.10
N GLY A 25 -15.27 -9.87 -32.48
CA GLY A 25 -13.97 -10.16 -31.85
C GLY A 25 -14.14 -11.08 -30.65
N VAL A 26 -13.06 -11.81 -30.30
CA VAL A 26 -13.02 -12.74 -29.16
C VAL A 26 -13.34 -12.04 -27.84
N GLY A 27 -12.92 -10.78 -27.69
CA GLY A 27 -13.12 -9.97 -26.50
C GLY A 27 -14.53 -9.39 -26.32
N ARG A 28 -15.48 -9.69 -27.22
CA ARG A 28 -16.81 -9.07 -27.15
C ARG A 28 -17.59 -9.39 -25.87
N SER A 29 -17.36 -10.54 -25.27
CA SER A 29 -17.97 -10.94 -24.01
C SER A 29 -17.43 -10.19 -22.78
N ALA A 30 -16.23 -9.59 -22.90
CA ALA A 30 -15.56 -8.85 -21.85
C ALA A 30 -15.71 -7.34 -22.04
N LYS A 31 -16.94 -6.87 -22.31
CA LYS A 31 -17.23 -5.45 -22.47
C LYS A 31 -17.01 -4.69 -21.16
N THR A 32 -16.30 -3.57 -21.26
CA THR A 32 -16.20 -2.58 -20.22
C THR A 32 -17.39 -1.64 -20.29
N SER A 33 -17.98 -1.26 -19.16
CA SER A 33 -19.06 -0.29 -19.09
C SER A 33 -18.57 1.14 -19.40
N LYS A 34 -19.48 2.04 -19.70
CA LYS A 34 -19.11 3.47 -19.89
C LYS A 34 -18.65 4.08 -18.57
N GLU A 35 -19.25 3.65 -17.48
CA GLU A 35 -18.94 4.06 -16.12
C GLU A 35 -17.50 3.69 -15.74
N ASP A 36 -17.08 2.46 -16.06
CA ASP A 36 -15.70 2.01 -15.85
C ASP A 36 -14.71 2.82 -16.69
N ILE A 37 -15.07 3.15 -17.93
CA ILE A 37 -14.21 3.98 -18.79
C ILE A 37 -14.05 5.39 -18.20
N VAL A 38 -15.16 6.01 -17.80
CA VAL A 38 -15.14 7.35 -17.18
C VAL A 38 -14.33 7.32 -15.88
N GLY A 39 -14.59 6.32 -15.03
CA GLY A 39 -13.84 6.12 -13.77
C GLY A 39 -12.34 6.01 -14.00
N LEU A 40 -11.91 5.18 -14.96
CA LEU A 40 -10.50 5.03 -15.29
C LEU A 40 -9.87 6.31 -15.83
N VAL A 41 -10.57 7.03 -16.74
CA VAL A 41 -10.06 8.28 -17.29
C VAL A 41 -9.92 9.34 -16.19
N THR A 42 -10.91 9.45 -15.32
CA THR A 42 -10.86 10.36 -14.17
C THR A 42 -9.72 10.02 -13.23
N ALA A 43 -9.53 8.74 -12.91
CA ALA A 43 -8.41 8.29 -12.06
C ALA A 43 -7.05 8.62 -12.69
N LEU A 44 -6.92 8.44 -14.01
CA LEU A 44 -5.70 8.82 -14.74
C LEU A 44 -5.45 10.34 -14.71
N GLN A 45 -6.50 11.16 -14.86
CA GLN A 45 -6.36 12.61 -14.74
C GLN A 45 -5.88 13.01 -13.35
N ILE A 46 -6.52 12.49 -12.30
CA ILE A 46 -6.10 12.71 -10.91
C ILE A 46 -4.64 12.29 -10.73
N PHE A 47 -4.26 11.11 -11.23
CA PHE A 47 -2.89 10.61 -11.13
C PHE A 47 -1.88 11.54 -11.83
N THR A 48 -2.19 12.01 -13.04
CA THR A 48 -1.29 12.91 -13.80
C THR A 48 -1.20 14.32 -13.22
N ASP A 49 -2.24 14.77 -12.53
CA ASP A 49 -2.29 16.09 -11.92
C ASP A 49 -1.73 16.12 -10.49
N THR A 50 -1.47 14.93 -9.92
CA THR A 50 -0.91 14.78 -8.57
C THR A 50 0.61 14.99 -8.59
N ASP A 51 1.11 15.81 -7.66
CA ASP A 51 2.54 15.89 -7.38
C ASP A 51 2.95 14.67 -6.53
N HIS A 52 3.47 13.66 -7.21
CA HIS A 52 3.85 12.40 -6.57
C HIS A 52 5.05 12.54 -5.62
N GLU A 53 5.91 13.54 -5.81
CA GLU A 53 7.04 13.77 -4.90
C GLU A 53 6.55 14.31 -3.56
N VAL A 54 5.58 15.22 -3.58
CA VAL A 54 4.93 15.73 -2.37
C VAL A 54 4.19 14.62 -1.62
N VAL A 55 3.46 13.77 -2.34
CA VAL A 55 2.76 12.62 -1.74
C VAL A 55 3.76 11.65 -1.11
N TRP A 56 4.84 11.32 -1.82
CA TRP A 56 5.89 10.42 -1.31
C TRP A 56 6.58 10.99 -0.06
N ALA A 57 6.91 12.27 -0.07
CA ALA A 57 7.49 12.96 1.07
C ALA A 57 6.55 12.94 2.29
N GLY A 58 5.24 13.08 2.08
CA GLY A 58 4.23 12.95 3.13
C GLY A 58 4.20 11.54 3.75
N TRP A 59 4.19 10.50 2.93
CA TRP A 59 4.25 9.11 3.40
C TRP A 59 5.54 8.82 4.16
N ARG A 60 6.66 9.31 3.65
CA ARG A 60 7.96 9.18 4.31
C ARG A 60 7.94 9.81 5.69
N SER A 61 7.46 11.04 5.81
CA SER A 61 7.36 11.75 7.09
C SER A 61 6.44 11.05 8.09
N ALA A 62 5.33 10.46 7.62
CA ALA A 62 4.44 9.67 8.46
C ALA A 62 5.11 8.39 8.96
N ALA A 63 5.87 7.69 8.10
CA ALA A 63 6.65 6.52 8.50
C ALA A 63 7.76 6.88 9.51
N GLU A 64 8.49 7.97 9.26
CA GLU A 64 9.52 8.49 10.17
C GLU A 64 8.94 8.78 11.57
N HIS A 65 7.73 9.36 11.64
CA HIS A 65 7.06 9.61 12.92
C HIS A 65 6.82 8.32 13.72
N ILE A 66 6.41 7.24 13.05
CA ILE A 66 6.22 5.93 13.72
C ILE A 66 7.56 5.36 14.18
N VAL A 67 8.59 5.43 13.34
CA VAL A 67 9.95 4.97 13.68
C VAL A 67 10.47 5.71 14.91
N ASP A 68 10.42 7.04 14.90
CA ASP A 68 10.89 7.87 16.00
C ASP A 68 10.15 7.60 17.32
N ARG A 69 8.85 7.30 17.21
CA ARG A 69 7.99 7.05 18.38
C ARG A 69 8.28 5.70 19.06
N LEU A 70 8.74 4.73 18.28
CA LEU A 70 9.04 3.37 18.74
C LEU A 70 10.53 3.09 18.92
N ASP A 71 11.38 4.08 18.64
CA ASP A 71 12.82 3.93 18.78
C ASP A 71 13.22 3.66 20.24
N GLY A 72 14.22 2.80 20.43
CA GLY A 72 14.78 2.48 21.73
C GLY A 72 13.99 1.44 22.54
N ILE A 73 13.01 0.76 21.99
CA ILE A 73 12.37 -0.40 22.64
C ILE A 73 13.32 -1.60 22.54
N ASP A 74 13.76 -2.12 23.69
CA ASP A 74 14.71 -3.24 23.76
C ASP A 74 14.12 -4.50 23.08
N GLY A 75 14.95 -5.16 22.25
CA GLY A 75 14.55 -6.36 21.51
C GLY A 75 13.77 -6.09 20.21
N LEU A 76 13.54 -4.83 19.88
CA LEU A 76 12.94 -4.42 18.61
C LEU A 76 13.92 -3.56 17.81
N ARG A 77 13.90 -3.75 16.49
CA ARG A 77 14.59 -2.87 15.54
C ARG A 77 13.55 -2.23 14.63
N VAL A 78 13.31 -0.94 14.83
CA VAL A 78 12.33 -0.17 14.08
C VAL A 78 13.05 0.69 13.05
N VAL A 79 12.68 0.57 11.78
CA VAL A 79 13.36 1.25 10.69
C VAL A 79 12.39 1.79 9.66
N LEU A 80 12.79 2.89 9.03
CA LEU A 80 12.18 3.34 7.79
C LEU A 80 12.76 2.53 6.63
N GLU A 81 11.92 1.83 5.89
CA GLU A 81 12.28 1.22 4.62
C GLU A 81 11.70 2.04 3.46
N ASP A 82 12.60 2.58 2.64
CA ASP A 82 12.26 3.46 1.53
C ASP A 82 13.20 3.15 0.36
N GLY A 83 12.67 2.54 -0.68
CA GLY A 83 13.44 2.21 -1.88
C GLY A 83 13.62 0.72 -2.17
N ASP A 84 13.10 -0.19 -1.36
CA ASP A 84 13.00 -1.60 -1.73
C ASP A 84 11.96 -1.77 -2.86
N PRO A 85 12.34 -2.27 -4.06
CA PRO A 85 11.43 -2.43 -5.18
C PRO A 85 10.30 -3.43 -4.94
N ASN A 86 10.39 -4.25 -3.88
CA ASN A 86 9.35 -5.20 -3.49
C ASN A 86 8.38 -4.61 -2.44
N ARG A 87 8.65 -3.42 -1.94
CA ARG A 87 7.79 -2.69 -1.00
C ARG A 87 6.97 -1.62 -1.70
N GLN A 88 5.78 -1.34 -1.17
CA GLN A 88 4.88 -0.32 -1.72
C GLN A 88 5.13 1.04 -1.06
N GLY A 89 6.18 1.73 -1.49
CA GLY A 89 6.52 3.05 -0.96
C GLY A 89 7.19 3.00 0.42
N PRO A 90 7.36 4.16 1.07
CA PRO A 90 7.94 4.26 2.40
C PRO A 90 7.09 3.51 3.43
N GLN A 91 7.74 2.76 4.31
CA GLN A 91 7.11 1.96 5.37
C GLN A 91 7.87 2.10 6.67
N ALA A 92 7.16 2.08 7.78
CA ALA A 92 7.76 1.78 9.07
C ALA A 92 7.75 0.26 9.25
N VAL A 93 8.90 -0.33 9.55
CA VAL A 93 9.03 -1.78 9.74
C VAL A 93 9.60 -2.05 11.12
N ILE A 94 8.92 -2.91 11.86
CA ILE A 94 9.29 -3.36 13.20
C ILE A 94 9.78 -4.79 13.07
N TYR A 95 11.06 -5.03 13.30
CA TYR A 95 11.66 -6.35 13.36
C TYR A 95 11.74 -6.83 14.80
N PHE A 96 11.24 -8.03 15.06
CA PHE A 96 11.33 -8.70 16.34
C PHE A 96 12.68 -9.43 16.41
N GLU A 97 13.58 -8.94 17.25
CA GLU A 97 14.95 -9.46 17.33
C GLU A 97 15.06 -10.62 18.33
N ARG A 98 16.15 -11.36 18.22
CA ARG A 98 16.42 -12.43 19.16
C ARG A 98 16.61 -11.87 20.57
N GLY A 99 15.73 -12.22 21.49
CA GLY A 99 15.72 -11.73 22.88
C GLY A 99 14.52 -10.87 23.21
N TRP A 100 13.67 -10.56 22.22
CA TRP A 100 12.35 -10.00 22.48
C TRP A 100 11.52 -10.99 23.30
N ASP A 101 10.99 -10.54 24.44
CA ASP A 101 10.19 -11.33 25.40
C ASP A 101 8.74 -10.83 25.53
N GLY A 102 8.36 -9.83 24.74
CA GLY A 102 7.00 -9.31 24.65
C GLY A 102 6.10 -10.12 23.71
N PRO A 103 4.95 -9.54 23.33
CA PRO A 103 3.99 -10.21 22.43
C PRO A 103 4.60 -10.46 21.05
N THR A 104 4.21 -11.57 20.43
CA THR A 104 4.60 -11.93 19.06
C THR A 104 4.01 -10.96 18.05
N SER A 105 4.57 -10.90 16.83
CA SER A 105 4.03 -10.06 15.74
C SER A 105 2.55 -10.35 15.47
N ASP A 106 2.14 -11.62 15.51
CA ASP A 106 0.75 -12.02 15.32
C ASP A 106 -0.18 -11.53 16.45
N GLU A 107 0.29 -11.60 17.71
CA GLU A 107 -0.46 -11.09 18.87
C GLU A 107 -0.61 -9.57 18.83
N VAL A 108 0.45 -8.85 18.43
CA VAL A 108 0.39 -7.40 18.22
C VAL A 108 -0.62 -7.05 17.14
N CYS A 109 -0.56 -7.73 15.99
CA CYS A 109 -1.52 -7.52 14.89
C CYS A 109 -2.97 -7.82 15.31
N ALA A 110 -3.18 -8.88 16.10
CA ALA A 110 -4.50 -9.21 16.63
C ALA A 110 -5.01 -8.13 17.59
N THR A 111 -4.16 -7.67 18.52
CA THR A 111 -4.50 -6.62 19.49
C THR A 111 -4.84 -5.28 18.81
N LEU A 112 -4.09 -4.92 17.77
CA LEU A 112 -4.36 -3.71 16.97
C LEU A 112 -5.70 -3.83 16.23
N ARG A 113 -5.98 -4.97 15.61
CA ARG A 113 -7.21 -5.21 14.86
C ARG A 113 -8.44 -5.21 15.76
N ASP A 114 -8.32 -5.80 16.94
CA ASP A 114 -9.43 -5.94 17.90
C ASP A 114 -9.60 -4.70 18.79
N GLY A 115 -8.77 -3.66 18.58
CA GLY A 115 -8.82 -2.38 19.29
C GLY A 115 -9.86 -1.40 18.75
N ASP A 116 -9.96 -0.24 19.41
CA ASP A 116 -10.79 0.89 18.98
C ASP A 116 -9.93 2.18 18.92
N PRO A 117 -9.67 2.72 17.74
CA PRO A 117 -10.07 2.21 16.43
C PRO A 117 -9.32 0.91 16.06
N ALA A 118 -9.96 0.07 15.22
CA ALA A 118 -9.31 -1.11 14.65
C ALA A 118 -8.20 -0.70 13.68
N ILE A 119 -6.98 -1.23 13.89
CA ILE A 119 -5.81 -0.92 13.05
C ILE A 119 -5.34 -2.21 12.39
N HIS A 120 -5.26 -2.19 11.06
CA HIS A 120 -4.79 -3.30 10.26
C HIS A 120 -3.38 -3.04 9.74
N VAL A 121 -2.42 -3.86 10.13
CA VAL A 121 -1.03 -3.81 9.69
C VAL A 121 -0.63 -5.14 9.05
N GLY A 122 0.45 -5.15 8.27
CA GLY A 122 1.00 -6.37 7.69
C GLY A 122 1.90 -7.09 8.69
N ALA A 123 1.81 -8.42 8.74
CA ALA A 123 2.75 -9.27 9.49
C ALA A 123 3.47 -10.22 8.54
N GLY A 124 4.74 -10.52 8.86
CA GLY A 124 5.60 -11.34 8.02
C GLY A 124 6.11 -10.61 6.77
N GLY A 125 6.99 -11.23 6.06
CA GLY A 125 7.67 -10.69 4.91
C GLY A 125 9.01 -11.39 4.76
N TYR A 126 10.11 -10.68 5.00
CA TYR A 126 11.45 -11.26 4.94
C TYR A 126 11.91 -11.87 6.28
N ALA A 127 11.28 -11.48 7.38
CA ALA A 127 11.62 -11.93 8.74
C ALA A 127 10.36 -11.95 9.62
N ASP A 128 10.53 -12.14 10.94
CA ASP A 128 9.49 -11.86 11.93
C ASP A 128 9.39 -10.33 12.05
N GLU A 129 8.39 -9.76 11.38
CA GLU A 129 8.24 -8.32 11.23
C GLU A 129 6.77 -7.89 11.17
N ILE A 130 6.54 -6.64 11.56
CA ILE A 130 5.31 -5.91 11.27
C ILE A 130 5.68 -4.77 10.32
N ASN A 131 4.93 -4.65 9.23
CA ASN A 131 5.10 -3.57 8.27
C ASN A 131 3.87 -2.66 8.22
N ILE A 132 4.10 -1.35 8.30
CA ILE A 132 3.09 -0.32 8.27
C ILE A 132 3.25 0.46 6.96
N VAL A 133 2.37 0.15 6.00
CA VAL A 133 2.40 0.70 4.65
C VAL A 133 1.67 2.04 4.61
N MET A 134 2.39 3.12 4.34
CA MET A 134 1.85 4.49 4.43
C MET A 134 0.86 4.84 3.31
N VAL A 135 0.82 4.10 2.22
CA VAL A 135 -0.06 4.38 1.06
C VAL A 135 -1.54 4.48 1.43
N ASN A 136 -1.96 3.75 2.45
CA ASN A 136 -3.36 3.71 2.91
C ASN A 136 -3.61 4.54 4.17
N VAL A 137 -2.58 5.09 4.78
CA VAL A 137 -2.67 5.87 6.02
C VAL A 137 -3.07 7.31 5.69
N GLN A 138 -4.14 7.80 6.32
CA GLN A 138 -4.58 9.17 6.15
C GLN A 138 -3.78 10.12 7.06
N PRO A 139 -3.64 11.40 6.71
CA PRO A 139 -2.94 12.37 7.54
C PRO A 139 -3.46 12.42 8.98
N GLY A 140 -2.59 12.19 9.95
CA GLY A 140 -2.89 12.14 11.37
C GLY A 140 -3.10 10.73 11.95
N GLU A 141 -3.40 9.73 11.11
CA GLU A 141 -3.55 8.34 11.57
C GLU A 141 -2.21 7.72 12.00
N GLU A 142 -1.09 8.19 11.45
CA GLU A 142 0.26 7.77 11.85
C GLU A 142 0.50 7.92 13.35
N ARG A 143 -0.11 8.93 13.99
CA ARG A 143 0.01 9.17 15.42
C ARG A 143 -0.77 8.15 16.23
N ILE A 144 -1.98 7.84 15.78
CA ILE A 144 -2.83 6.84 16.43
C ILE A 144 -2.16 5.46 16.36
N ILE A 145 -1.61 5.13 15.18
CA ILE A 145 -0.88 3.87 14.98
C ILE A 145 0.35 3.81 15.90
N ALA A 146 1.16 4.85 15.93
CA ALA A 146 2.36 4.92 16.74
C ALA A 146 2.07 4.81 18.24
N ASP A 147 1.07 5.53 18.75
CA ASP A 147 0.69 5.50 20.15
C ASP A 147 0.17 4.12 20.56
N ARG A 148 -0.68 3.49 19.75
CA ARG A 148 -1.19 2.14 20.02
C ARG A 148 -0.09 1.08 20.00
N LEU A 149 0.82 1.16 19.03
CA LEU A 149 1.98 0.27 18.98
C LEU A 149 2.87 0.43 20.21
N GLN A 150 3.12 1.69 20.62
CA GLN A 150 3.92 1.93 21.81
C GLN A 150 3.25 1.37 23.09
N GLU A 151 1.94 1.53 23.26
CA GLU A 151 1.20 0.94 24.38
C GLU A 151 1.34 -0.57 24.45
N ILE A 152 1.30 -1.26 23.29
CA ILE A 152 1.37 -2.72 23.21
C ILE A 152 2.80 -3.23 23.42
N LEU A 153 3.78 -2.52 22.87
CA LEU A 153 5.18 -2.97 22.80
C LEU A 153 6.02 -2.51 24.02
N SER A 154 5.53 -1.59 24.84
CA SER A 154 6.24 -1.10 26.04
C SER A 154 5.72 -1.71 27.34
N ASN A 155 4.75 -2.60 27.30
CA ASN A 155 4.22 -3.34 28.44
C ASN A 155 4.82 -4.74 28.49
#